data_3282b10e8a39989372df96973f170600
#
_entry.id   3282b10e8a39989372df96973f170600
#
_cell.length_a   1.000
_cell.length_b   1.000
_cell.length_c   1.000
_cell.angle_alpha   90.00
_cell.angle_beta   90.00
_cell.angle_gamma   90.00
#
_symmetry.space_group_name_H-M   'P 1'
#
loop_
_entity.id
_entity.type
_entity.pdbx_description
1 polymer ?
#
loop_
_entity_poly.entity_id
_entity_poly.type
_entity_poly.pdbx_seq_one_letter_code
_entity_poly.pdbx_strand_id
1 'polypeptide(L)'
;MRKLVSSILAIILTAAALVAIQSQQAAAASYCVQIYRIWYNSPGTDTRTNASLNGEWISLHNRCSTARSLNNWVIRDAARHTFNFGTYRLGGGKYVRAHTGKGTNTATDRYWGQGNYIWNNDKDTAYLRNGPSGTLIDTCSYNNSSSSWVAC
;
A
#
# COMPACT_ATOMS: atom_id res chain seq x y z
N MET A 1 -35.27 -18.54 -38.40
CA MET A 1 -33.83 -18.78 -38.16
C MET A 1 -33.00 -17.52 -37.79
N ARG A 2 -33.61 -16.34 -37.50
CA ARG A 2 -32.88 -15.10 -37.16
C ARG A 2 -32.79 -14.78 -35.65
N LYS A 3 -33.46 -15.52 -34.77
CA LYS A 3 -33.48 -15.19 -33.30
C LYS A 3 -32.47 -15.99 -32.48
N LEU A 4 -31.80 -17.02 -33.01
CA LEU A 4 -30.83 -17.83 -32.28
C LEU A 4 -29.38 -17.25 -32.28
N VAL A 5 -29.06 -16.42 -33.27
CA VAL A 5 -27.70 -15.88 -33.42
C VAL A 5 -27.44 -14.74 -32.40
N SER A 6 -28.51 -13.99 -32.00
CA SER A 6 -28.37 -12.84 -31.10
C SER A 6 -28.09 -13.24 -29.64
N SER A 7 -28.54 -14.41 -29.22
CA SER A 7 -28.38 -14.91 -27.85
C SER A 7 -26.97 -15.45 -27.57
N ILE A 8 -26.30 -16.00 -28.57
CA ILE A 8 -24.95 -16.57 -28.44
C ILE A 8 -23.89 -15.46 -28.31
N LEU A 9 -24.09 -14.32 -28.99
CA LEU A 9 -23.15 -13.20 -28.94
C LEU A 9 -23.15 -12.49 -27.56
N ALA A 10 -24.32 -12.41 -26.90
CA ALA A 10 -24.42 -11.81 -25.58
C ALA A 10 -23.75 -12.64 -24.48
N ILE A 11 -23.80 -13.96 -24.58
CA ILE A 11 -23.19 -14.88 -23.60
C ILE A 11 -21.65 -14.85 -23.69
N ILE A 12 -21.09 -14.69 -24.88
CA ILE A 12 -19.64 -14.64 -25.09
C ILE A 12 -19.03 -13.35 -24.52
N LEU A 13 -19.73 -12.20 -24.64
CA LEU A 13 -19.23 -10.93 -24.08
C LEU A 13 -19.22 -10.93 -22.54
N THR A 14 -20.22 -11.55 -21.90
CA THR A 14 -20.26 -11.59 -20.42
C THR A 14 -19.22 -12.53 -19.84
N ALA A 15 -18.90 -13.64 -20.50
CA ALA A 15 -17.85 -14.56 -20.07
C ALA A 15 -16.45 -13.94 -20.16
N ALA A 16 -16.16 -13.17 -21.21
CA ALA A 16 -14.87 -12.49 -21.37
C ALA A 16 -14.62 -11.42 -20.30
N ALA A 17 -15.66 -10.67 -19.90
CA ALA A 17 -15.56 -9.66 -18.85
C ALA A 17 -15.30 -10.28 -17.46
N LEU A 18 -15.93 -11.39 -17.14
CA LEU A 18 -15.74 -12.12 -15.88
C LEU A 18 -14.32 -12.71 -15.75
N VAL A 19 -13.76 -13.23 -16.83
CA VAL A 19 -12.38 -13.77 -16.85
C VAL A 19 -11.34 -12.66 -16.64
N ALA A 20 -11.55 -11.47 -17.19
CA ALA A 20 -10.65 -10.33 -17.01
C ALA A 20 -10.61 -9.82 -15.56
N ILE A 21 -11.74 -9.83 -14.86
CA ILE A 21 -11.80 -9.43 -13.44
C ILE A 21 -11.10 -10.46 -12.55
N GLN A 22 -11.27 -11.75 -12.82
CA GLN A 22 -10.62 -12.83 -12.07
C GLN A 22 -9.09 -12.82 -12.24
N SER A 23 -8.57 -12.47 -13.41
CA SER A 23 -7.13 -12.40 -13.65
C SER A 23 -6.44 -11.27 -12.89
N GLN A 24 -7.12 -10.15 -12.69
CA GLN A 24 -6.58 -9.03 -11.87
C GLN A 24 -6.55 -9.37 -10.37
N GLN A 25 -7.55 -10.07 -9.86
CA GLN A 25 -7.58 -10.52 -8.46
C GLN A 25 -6.53 -11.62 -8.17
N ALA A 26 -6.29 -12.51 -9.09
CA ALA A 26 -5.27 -13.55 -8.96
C ALA A 26 -3.84 -12.98 -8.97
N ALA A 27 -3.58 -11.91 -9.70
CA ALA A 27 -2.27 -11.24 -9.72
C ALA A 27 -1.96 -10.52 -8.39
N ALA A 28 -2.94 -9.91 -7.75
CA ALA A 28 -2.78 -9.27 -6.43
C ALA A 28 -2.47 -10.28 -5.31
N ALA A 29 -2.99 -11.51 -5.41
CA ALA A 29 -2.74 -12.58 -4.44
C ALA A 29 -1.32 -13.19 -4.50
N SER A 30 -0.52 -12.88 -5.53
CA SER A 30 0.81 -13.48 -5.72
C SER A 30 1.95 -12.79 -4.97
N TYR A 31 1.71 -11.61 -4.42
CA TYR A 31 2.74 -10.86 -3.70
C TYR A 31 2.65 -11.10 -2.19
N CYS A 32 3.75 -11.61 -1.62
CA CYS A 32 3.83 -11.89 -0.19
C CYS A 32 3.90 -10.64 0.67
N VAL A 33 4.37 -9.54 0.10
CA VAL A 33 4.52 -8.28 0.83
C VAL A 33 3.30 -7.43 0.58
N GLN A 34 2.64 -7.06 1.66
CA GLN A 34 1.40 -6.30 1.65
C GLN A 34 1.47 -5.15 2.66
N ILE A 35 0.64 -4.15 2.45
CA ILE A 35 0.37 -3.12 3.46
C ILE A 35 -0.38 -3.81 4.61
N TYR A 36 0.10 -3.60 5.83
CA TYR A 36 -0.49 -4.22 7.02
C TYR A 36 -1.32 -3.23 7.83
N ARG A 37 -0.81 -1.98 7.96
CA ARG A 37 -1.47 -0.94 8.76
C ARG A 37 -0.97 0.45 8.36
N ILE A 38 -1.87 1.43 8.42
CA ILE A 38 -1.52 2.84 8.36
C ILE A 38 -1.93 3.46 9.70
N TRP A 39 -0.98 4.08 10.40
CA TRP A 39 -1.23 4.96 11.54
C TRP A 39 -1.17 6.39 11.03
N TYR A 40 -2.33 6.97 10.75
CA TYR A 40 -2.45 8.23 10.03
C TYR A 40 -2.66 9.44 10.92
N ASN A 41 -3.08 9.26 12.17
CA ASN A 41 -3.26 10.35 13.13
C ASN A 41 -2.27 10.14 14.28
N SER A 42 -1.20 10.95 14.30
CA SER A 42 -0.19 10.93 15.36
C SER A 42 -0.81 11.08 16.74
N PRO A 43 -0.29 10.39 17.76
CA PRO A 43 -0.80 10.57 19.13
C PRO A 43 -0.59 12.01 19.63
N GLY A 44 -1.63 12.59 20.23
CA GLY A 44 -1.62 13.94 20.78
C GLY A 44 -1.89 15.03 19.75
N THR A 45 -1.42 16.24 20.03
CA THR A 45 -1.59 17.38 19.12
C THR A 45 -0.58 17.35 17.99
N ASP A 46 -1.02 17.68 16.78
CA ASP A 46 -0.19 17.79 15.58
C ASP A 46 0.76 18.99 15.66
N THR A 47 1.92 18.78 16.26
CA THR A 47 2.92 19.85 16.53
C THR A 47 3.96 20.01 15.42
N ARG A 48 3.99 19.11 14.43
CA ARG A 48 5.03 19.01 13.38
C ARG A 48 6.46 18.85 13.93
N THR A 49 6.62 18.56 15.20
CA THR A 49 7.92 18.12 15.72
C THR A 49 8.28 16.77 15.11
N ASN A 50 9.55 16.45 15.01
CA ASN A 50 9.97 15.18 14.44
C ASN A 50 9.41 13.97 15.21
N ALA A 51 9.24 14.08 16.52
CA ALA A 51 8.58 13.06 17.34
C ALA A 51 7.10 12.86 16.93
N SER A 52 6.36 13.96 16.75
CA SER A 52 4.98 13.92 16.30
C SER A 52 4.87 13.36 14.86
N LEU A 53 5.72 13.81 13.93
CA LEU A 53 5.78 13.27 12.57
C LEU A 53 6.07 11.76 12.53
N ASN A 54 6.94 11.27 13.41
CA ASN A 54 7.24 9.83 13.51
C ASN A 54 6.17 9.01 14.23
N GLY A 55 5.20 9.66 14.86
CA GLY A 55 3.96 9.03 15.33
C GLY A 55 3.05 8.59 14.20
N GLU A 56 3.24 9.16 13.00
CA GLU A 56 2.58 8.78 11.76
C GLU A 56 3.47 7.82 10.96
N TRP A 57 2.92 6.67 10.55
CA TRP A 57 3.66 5.64 9.83
C TRP A 57 2.77 4.68 9.04
N ILE A 58 3.32 4.03 8.04
CA ILE A 58 2.74 2.88 7.36
C ILE A 58 3.62 1.66 7.56
N SER A 59 3.03 0.49 7.76
CA SER A 59 3.77 -0.77 7.88
C SER A 59 3.45 -1.74 6.77
N LEU A 60 4.48 -2.46 6.32
CA LEU A 60 4.37 -3.61 5.43
C LEU A 60 4.62 -4.90 6.20
N HIS A 61 3.99 -5.97 5.76
CA HIS A 61 4.20 -7.34 6.25
C HIS A 61 4.63 -8.25 5.10
N ASN A 62 5.73 -8.96 5.26
CA ASN A 62 6.09 -10.06 4.38
C ASN A 62 5.48 -11.37 4.90
N ARG A 63 4.39 -11.78 4.31
CA ARG A 63 3.63 -13.00 4.69
C ARG A 63 4.29 -14.30 4.22
N CYS A 64 5.31 -14.26 3.38
CA CYS A 64 6.10 -15.44 3.01
C CYS A 64 7.07 -15.84 4.12
N SER A 65 7.48 -17.11 4.14
CA SER A 65 8.53 -17.63 5.02
C SER A 65 9.93 -17.15 4.62
N THR A 66 10.12 -16.72 3.37
CA THR A 66 11.42 -16.29 2.84
C THR A 66 11.50 -14.78 2.73
N ALA A 67 12.71 -14.23 2.87
CA ALA A 67 12.94 -12.80 2.73
C ALA A 67 12.67 -12.32 1.29
N ARG A 68 12.11 -11.11 1.15
CA ARG A 68 11.76 -10.46 -0.12
C ARG A 68 12.57 -9.19 -0.32
N SER A 69 13.10 -9.01 -1.53
CA SER A 69 13.72 -7.75 -1.93
C SER A 69 12.63 -6.70 -2.18
N LEU A 70 12.77 -5.55 -1.54
CA LEU A 70 11.97 -4.35 -1.79
C LEU A 70 12.82 -3.25 -2.47
N ASN A 71 13.88 -3.64 -3.17
CA ASN A 71 14.76 -2.69 -3.85
C ASN A 71 13.96 -1.81 -4.79
N ASN A 72 14.05 -0.50 -4.56
CA ASN A 72 13.32 0.54 -5.29
C ASN A 72 11.78 0.46 -5.22
N TRP A 73 11.23 -0.41 -4.39
CA TRP A 73 9.79 -0.38 -4.14
C TRP A 73 9.39 0.97 -3.55
N VAL A 74 8.18 1.41 -3.86
CA VAL A 74 7.69 2.69 -3.40
C VAL A 74 6.32 2.56 -2.73
N ILE A 75 6.11 3.42 -1.73
CA ILE A 75 4.79 3.71 -1.17
C ILE A 75 4.42 5.12 -1.64
N ARG A 76 3.16 5.31 -2.06
CA ARG A 76 2.60 6.62 -2.38
C ARG A 76 1.28 6.83 -1.63
N ASP A 77 1.01 8.08 -1.25
CA ASP A 77 -0.32 8.53 -0.86
C ASP A 77 -1.17 8.94 -2.07
N ALA A 78 -2.41 9.35 -1.85
CA ALA A 78 -3.29 9.85 -2.90
C ALA A 78 -2.79 11.17 -3.52
N ALA A 79 -2.05 12.00 -2.77
CA ALA A 79 -1.44 13.24 -3.23
C ALA A 79 -0.12 13.03 -3.99
N ARG A 80 0.34 11.77 -4.14
CA ARG A 80 1.56 11.34 -4.84
C ARG A 80 2.88 11.64 -4.11
N HIS A 81 2.85 11.92 -2.81
CA HIS A 81 4.08 11.85 -2.03
C HIS A 81 4.64 10.45 -2.13
N THR A 82 5.95 10.31 -2.33
CA THR A 82 6.56 9.01 -2.64
C THR A 82 7.69 8.71 -1.67
N PHE A 83 7.56 7.60 -0.94
CA PHE A 83 8.65 6.96 -0.21
C PHE A 83 9.30 5.89 -1.08
N ASN A 84 10.64 5.84 -1.10
CA ASN A 84 11.40 4.79 -1.79
C ASN A 84 12.22 4.01 -0.76
N PHE A 85 12.08 2.68 -0.78
CA PHE A 85 12.85 1.80 0.11
C PHE A 85 14.35 1.76 -0.19
N GLY A 86 14.78 2.21 -1.39
CA GLY A 86 16.17 2.07 -1.83
C GLY A 86 16.56 0.59 -1.90
N THR A 87 17.79 0.28 -1.48
CA THR A 87 18.24 -1.11 -1.31
C THR A 87 17.76 -1.63 0.04
N TYR A 88 16.76 -2.50 0.02
CA TYR A 88 16.17 -3.05 1.25
C TYR A 88 15.63 -4.46 1.04
N ARG A 89 15.78 -5.32 2.06
CA ARG A 89 15.29 -6.69 2.07
C ARG A 89 14.48 -6.94 3.34
N LEU A 90 13.20 -7.27 3.20
CA LEU A 90 12.28 -7.59 4.29
C LEU A 90 12.31 -9.10 4.57
N GLY A 91 12.72 -9.49 5.76
CA GLY A 91 12.76 -10.90 6.19
C GLY A 91 11.39 -11.59 6.10
N GLY A 92 11.42 -12.93 6.00
CA GLY A 92 10.20 -13.75 6.01
C GLY A 92 9.44 -13.60 7.33
N GLY A 93 8.12 -13.41 7.27
CA GLY A 93 7.26 -13.18 8.44
C GLY A 93 7.50 -11.86 9.17
N LYS A 94 8.32 -10.95 8.64
CA LYS A 94 8.72 -9.70 9.31
C LYS A 94 7.89 -8.52 8.84
N TYR A 95 7.92 -7.48 9.69
CA TYR A 95 7.30 -6.18 9.44
C TYR A 95 8.37 -5.12 9.25
N VAL A 96 8.04 -4.07 8.50
CA VAL A 96 8.80 -2.83 8.42
C VAL A 96 7.83 -1.66 8.50
N ARG A 97 8.20 -0.59 9.23
CA ARG A 97 7.48 0.68 9.26
C ARG A 97 8.23 1.71 8.43
N ALA A 98 7.50 2.53 7.70
CA ALA A 98 8.00 3.76 7.11
C ALA A 98 7.35 4.94 7.86
N HIS A 99 8.14 5.61 8.69
CA HIS A 99 7.76 6.78 9.48
C HIS A 99 7.82 8.04 8.62
N THR A 100 6.90 8.98 8.84
CA THR A 100 6.83 10.23 8.07
C THR A 100 8.04 11.14 8.31
N GLY A 101 8.50 11.29 9.53
CA GLY A 101 9.60 12.19 9.90
C GLY A 101 10.99 11.63 9.59
N LYS A 102 11.98 12.16 10.31
CA LYS A 102 13.41 11.82 10.14
C LYS A 102 13.88 10.84 11.21
N GLY A 103 14.85 9.99 10.84
CA GLY A 103 15.49 9.04 11.75
C GLY A 103 16.56 8.22 11.05
N THR A 104 17.17 7.29 11.79
CA THR A 104 18.16 6.35 11.26
C THR A 104 17.46 5.06 10.82
N ASN A 105 17.64 4.69 9.56
CA ASN A 105 17.07 3.47 9.01
C ASN A 105 17.64 2.22 9.69
N THR A 106 16.74 1.31 10.08
CA THR A 106 17.04 -0.01 10.66
C THR A 106 16.43 -1.12 9.81
N ALA A 107 16.52 -2.37 10.30
CA ALA A 107 15.84 -3.49 9.66
C ALA A 107 14.31 -3.42 9.78
N THR A 108 13.78 -2.71 10.79
CA THR A 108 12.34 -2.65 11.11
C THR A 108 11.73 -1.28 10.89
N ASP A 109 12.55 -0.22 10.83
CA ASP A 109 12.10 1.16 10.76
C ASP A 109 12.84 1.92 9.66
N ARG A 110 12.09 2.56 8.80
CA ARG A 110 12.53 3.42 7.70
C ARG A 110 11.92 4.79 7.88
N TYR A 111 12.55 5.80 7.35
CA TYR A 111 12.13 7.18 7.56
C TYR A 111 12.00 7.92 6.23
N TRP A 112 10.84 8.55 6.03
CA TRP A 112 10.54 9.31 4.81
C TRP A 112 11.27 10.65 4.77
N GLY A 113 11.60 11.20 5.96
CA GLY A 113 12.35 12.43 6.09
C GLY A 113 11.53 13.70 5.84
N GLN A 114 10.22 13.62 5.94
CA GLN A 114 9.32 14.73 5.69
C GLN A 114 9.28 15.73 6.86
N GLY A 115 8.95 16.98 6.55
CA GLY A 115 8.72 18.04 7.53
C GLY A 115 7.24 18.34 7.77
N ASN A 116 6.35 17.58 7.18
CA ASN A 116 4.91 17.67 7.34
C ASN A 116 4.28 16.27 7.32
N TYR A 117 3.06 16.15 7.83
CA TYR A 117 2.28 14.91 7.76
C TYR A 117 1.99 14.53 6.30
N ILE A 118 1.98 13.24 6.03
CA ILE A 118 1.70 12.65 4.71
C ILE A 118 0.28 12.11 4.67
N TRP A 119 -0.10 11.35 5.72
CA TRP A 119 -1.40 10.69 5.77
C TRP A 119 -2.45 11.66 6.33
N ASN A 120 -3.53 11.90 5.58
CA ASN A 120 -4.60 12.79 6.03
C ASN A 120 -5.39 12.16 7.18
N ASN A 121 -5.76 12.94 8.19
CA ASN A 121 -6.45 12.44 9.40
C ASN A 121 -7.91 12.01 9.14
N ASP A 122 -8.47 12.29 7.97
CA ASP A 122 -9.87 11.97 7.62
C ASP A 122 -9.97 10.86 6.57
N LYS A 123 -9.18 10.94 5.51
CA LYS A 123 -9.20 9.98 4.39
C LYS A 123 -7.92 10.01 3.59
N ASP A 124 -7.44 8.85 3.19
CA ASP A 124 -6.33 8.72 2.24
C ASP A 124 -6.29 7.32 1.63
N THR A 125 -5.38 7.12 0.67
CA THR A 125 -5.10 5.83 0.05
C THR A 125 -3.61 5.64 -0.10
N ALA A 126 -3.10 4.55 0.45
CA ALA A 126 -1.74 4.09 0.23
C ALA A 126 -1.68 3.16 -0.98
N TYR A 127 -0.68 3.34 -1.82
CA TYR A 127 -0.36 2.50 -2.97
C TYR A 127 1.05 1.94 -2.81
N LEU A 128 1.19 0.62 -2.71
CA LEU A 128 2.47 -0.08 -2.73
C LEU A 128 2.78 -0.52 -4.16
N ARG A 129 3.98 -0.18 -4.67
CA ARG A 129 4.42 -0.53 -6.03
C ARG A 129 5.84 -1.11 -6.01
N ASN A 130 6.16 -1.99 -6.93
CA ASN A 130 7.49 -2.58 -7.08
C ASN A 130 8.50 -1.67 -7.82
N GLY A 131 8.25 -0.38 -7.84
CA GLY A 131 9.08 0.67 -8.42
C GLY A 131 8.29 1.95 -8.67
N PRO A 132 8.96 3.09 -8.98
CA PRO A 132 8.29 4.37 -9.21
C PRO A 132 7.24 4.34 -10.33
N SER A 133 7.53 3.60 -11.40
CA SER A 133 6.58 3.32 -12.51
C SER A 133 6.18 1.84 -12.56
N GLY A 134 6.45 1.10 -11.49
CA GLY A 134 6.25 -0.34 -11.43
C GLY A 134 4.80 -0.75 -11.21
N THR A 135 4.58 -2.07 -11.22
CA THR A 135 3.27 -2.70 -10.98
C THR A 135 2.73 -2.34 -9.61
N LEU A 136 1.43 -2.07 -9.54
CA LEU A 136 0.70 -1.96 -8.28
C LEU A 136 0.67 -3.33 -7.60
N ILE A 137 1.17 -3.38 -6.37
CA ILE A 137 1.26 -4.59 -5.56
C ILE A 137 0.08 -4.69 -4.60
N ASP A 138 -0.25 -3.58 -3.94
CA ASP A 138 -1.29 -3.52 -2.92
C ASP A 138 -1.81 -2.10 -2.72
N THR A 139 -3.00 -1.98 -2.16
CA THR A 139 -3.63 -0.71 -1.79
C THR A 139 -4.31 -0.83 -0.44
N CYS A 140 -4.30 0.27 0.31
CA CYS A 140 -5.06 0.38 1.54
C CYS A 140 -5.68 1.79 1.63
N SER A 141 -6.99 1.86 1.78
CA SER A 141 -7.73 3.12 1.87
C SER A 141 -8.46 3.22 3.19
N TYR A 142 -8.61 4.43 3.68
CA TYR A 142 -9.50 4.75 4.81
C TYR A 142 -10.30 6.02 4.52
N ASN A 143 -11.44 6.12 5.18
CA ASN A 143 -12.32 7.28 5.18
C ASN A 143 -12.97 7.35 6.57
N ASN A 144 -12.19 7.68 7.59
CA ASN A 144 -12.63 7.67 8.97
C ASN A 144 -11.76 8.60 9.82
N SER A 145 -12.34 9.71 10.29
CA SER A 145 -11.68 10.69 11.18
C SER A 145 -11.81 10.36 12.66
N SER A 146 -12.57 9.33 13.04
CA SER A 146 -12.78 8.94 14.45
C SER A 146 -11.76 7.92 14.96
N SER A 147 -10.92 7.37 14.08
CA SER A 147 -9.82 6.47 14.41
C SER A 147 -8.47 7.15 14.18
N SER A 148 -7.41 6.57 14.72
CA SER A 148 -6.03 7.03 14.45
C SER A 148 -5.30 6.14 13.46
N TRP A 149 -5.87 4.99 13.12
CA TRP A 149 -5.24 3.98 12.27
C TRP A 149 -6.27 3.10 11.54
N VAL A 150 -5.80 2.42 10.52
CA VAL A 150 -6.53 1.39 9.78
C VAL A 150 -5.68 0.13 9.63
N ALA A 151 -6.32 -1.03 9.78
CA ALA A 151 -5.73 -2.32 9.36
C ALA A 151 -6.02 -2.54 7.87
N CYS A 152 -5.08 -3.09 7.15
CA CYS A 152 -5.16 -3.46 5.75
C CYS A 152 -5.06 -4.99 5.60
#